data_8c1b787f4f2c45b96a33817361716e91
#
_entry.id   8c1b787f4f2c45b96a33817361716e91
#
_cell.length_a   1.000
_cell.length_b   1.000
_cell.length_c   1.000
_cell.angle_alpha   90.00
_cell.angle_beta   90.00
_cell.angle_gamma   90.00
#
_symmetry.space_group_name_H-M   'P 1'
#
loop_
_entity.id
_entity.type
_entity.pdbx_description
1 polymer ?
#
loop_
_entity_poly.entity_id
_entity_poly.type
_entity_poly.pdbx_seq_one_letter_code
_entity_poly.pdbx_strand_id
1 'polypeptide(L)'
;MTIIKRGFAALAAGALSTALAVPAFAEPVKFDFWFGLSGDLARVVDTLCKNFNGSQKDYEVVCTSQGNYDATLQNTIAAFRAGKQPTVVQVYDVGTATMMLSGAYKPADKLMEENGYKIDYSDYFPGIARYYATSKGEMLSFPFNSSTPLMYWNKDAFAKIGKTEAPKTWEDVGTDLKALKDAGYECPMAINISANESWQLMEQFSALHNQPIATKNNGYDGLDARLEVNKTKFVQYVTDLKKWYDAGLIKIKSKDLGQDMVQAFASGTCQVILTSVGDHGTVGRTQKEGMKWDVAELPVYAGTERKNSLVGGASLWVLSGKSDAEYKGAAAFLNFIHDPKTALFWSTNTGYIPVTKSGFDYMKGQGFYDKAPYKGREVAIASLTASEPTEITRGIRLGNFTQIRAEFGTQMQAIFANKVSVQEGLDTLVKNGDAILDRFQQTYPGKTLP
;
A
#
# COMPACT_ATOMS: atom_id res chain seq x y z
N MET A 1 93.78 50.94 -23.91
CA MET A 1 92.59 51.06 -23.08
C MET A 1 91.66 49.95 -23.52
N THR A 2 91.69 48.83 -22.78
CA THR A 2 91.05 47.58 -23.19
C THR A 2 89.92 47.29 -22.20
N ILE A 3 88.69 47.23 -22.61
CA ILE A 3 87.52 46.97 -21.80
C ILE A 3 87.20 45.47 -21.88
N ILE A 4 87.25 44.82 -20.73
CA ILE A 4 86.92 43.42 -20.52
C ILE A 4 85.39 43.29 -20.37
N LYS A 5 84.71 42.53 -21.20
CA LYS A 5 83.32 42.13 -21.07
C LYS A 5 83.24 40.81 -20.26
N ARG A 6 82.64 40.85 -19.10
CA ARG A 6 82.29 39.64 -18.32
C ARG A 6 80.87 39.16 -18.75
N GLY A 7 80.78 37.92 -19.21
CA GLY A 7 79.53 37.29 -19.52
C GLY A 7 78.96 36.67 -18.27
N PHE A 8 77.64 36.89 -18.03
CA PHE A 8 76.85 36.18 -17.04
C PHE A 8 76.16 35.00 -17.69
N ALA A 9 76.42 33.78 -17.25
CA ALA A 9 75.66 32.62 -17.61
C ALA A 9 74.48 32.47 -16.62
N ALA A 10 73.25 32.54 -17.14
CA ALA A 10 72.04 32.28 -16.34
C ALA A 10 71.72 30.77 -16.41
N LEU A 11 71.76 30.08 -15.27
CA LEU A 11 71.22 28.72 -15.10
C LEU A 11 69.70 28.83 -14.97
N ALA A 12 68.96 28.32 -15.95
CA ALA A 12 67.52 28.13 -15.84
C ALA A 12 67.26 26.80 -15.11
N ALA A 13 66.81 26.88 -13.86
CA ALA A 13 66.31 25.76 -13.11
C ALA A 13 64.85 25.48 -13.54
N GLY A 14 64.66 24.43 -14.32
CA GLY A 14 63.32 23.94 -14.70
C GLY A 14 62.65 23.26 -13.50
N ALA A 15 61.64 23.91 -12.89
CA ALA A 15 60.77 23.29 -11.94
C ALA A 15 59.75 22.39 -12.65
N LEU A 16 59.92 21.06 -12.58
CA LEU A 16 58.92 20.07 -12.95
C LEU A 16 57.78 20.13 -11.92
N SER A 17 56.70 20.81 -12.27
CA SER A 17 55.43 20.74 -11.50
C SER A 17 54.75 19.45 -11.84
N THR A 18 54.92 18.42 -11.00
CA THR A 18 54.05 17.22 -10.99
C THR A 18 52.67 17.63 -10.54
N ALA A 19 51.75 17.88 -11.45
CA ALA A 19 50.33 18.02 -11.16
C ALA A 19 49.84 16.64 -10.65
N LEU A 20 49.60 16.55 -9.34
CA LEU A 20 48.85 15.45 -8.77
C LEU A 20 47.44 15.55 -9.34
N ALA A 21 47.11 14.67 -10.29
CA ALA A 21 45.75 14.49 -10.78
C ALA A 21 44.93 13.96 -9.60
N VAL A 22 44.20 14.84 -8.91
CA VAL A 22 43.14 14.43 -7.99
C VAL A 22 42.13 13.69 -8.86
N PRO A 23 41.78 12.42 -8.53
CA PRO A 23 40.73 11.73 -9.27
C PRO A 23 39.47 12.56 -9.17
N ALA A 24 38.98 13.10 -10.26
CA ALA A 24 37.67 13.71 -10.34
C ALA A 24 36.67 12.57 -10.09
N PHE A 25 36.09 12.53 -8.90
CA PHE A 25 34.93 11.65 -8.66
C PHE A 25 33.86 12.10 -9.65
N ALA A 26 33.43 11.19 -10.51
CA ALA A 26 32.30 11.47 -11.38
C ALA A 26 31.09 11.84 -10.52
N GLU A 27 30.33 12.85 -10.90
CA GLU A 27 29.09 13.17 -10.20
C GLU A 27 28.14 11.95 -10.28
N PRO A 28 27.40 11.66 -9.19
CA PRO A 28 26.47 10.55 -9.15
C PRO A 28 25.39 10.73 -10.22
N VAL A 29 24.99 9.64 -10.86
CA VAL A 29 23.87 9.62 -11.80
C VAL A 29 22.59 9.89 -11.03
N LYS A 30 21.89 10.98 -11.37
CA LYS A 30 20.62 11.36 -10.74
C LYS A 30 19.44 10.71 -11.44
N PHE A 31 18.46 10.24 -10.65
CA PHE A 31 17.19 9.76 -11.15
C PHE A 31 16.05 10.09 -10.17
N ASP A 32 14.84 10.26 -10.71
CA ASP A 32 13.67 10.70 -9.94
C ASP A 32 12.85 9.52 -9.43
N PHE A 33 12.42 9.62 -8.18
CA PHE A 33 11.40 8.76 -7.58
C PHE A 33 10.22 9.61 -7.10
N TRP A 34 9.03 9.40 -7.70
CA TRP A 34 7.79 10.03 -7.28
C TRP A 34 6.95 9.08 -6.44
N PHE A 35 6.41 9.59 -5.32
CA PHE A 35 5.63 8.79 -4.39
C PHE A 35 4.40 9.53 -3.85
N GLY A 36 3.39 8.76 -3.39
CA GLY A 36 2.08 9.25 -2.96
C GLY A 36 1.86 9.27 -1.45
N LEU A 37 2.93 9.17 -0.66
CA LEU A 37 2.83 9.24 0.79
C LEU A 37 3.03 10.68 1.27
N SER A 38 2.35 11.05 2.36
CA SER A 38 2.39 12.40 2.94
C SER A 38 2.69 12.36 4.45
N GLY A 39 2.86 13.52 5.06
CA GLY A 39 3.08 13.65 6.50
C GLY A 39 4.30 12.86 7.00
N ASP A 40 4.12 12.10 8.06
CA ASP A 40 5.18 11.29 8.67
C ASP A 40 5.74 10.24 7.71
N LEU A 41 4.88 9.61 6.93
CA LEU A 41 5.30 8.60 5.97
C LEU A 41 6.18 9.19 4.85
N ALA A 42 5.90 10.42 4.40
CA ALA A 42 6.77 11.10 3.44
C ALA A 42 8.18 11.33 4.04
N ARG A 43 8.27 11.74 5.31
CA ARG A 43 9.57 11.89 6.00
C ARG A 43 10.35 10.58 6.10
N VAL A 44 9.66 9.46 6.26
CA VAL A 44 10.32 8.14 6.25
C VAL A 44 10.84 7.79 4.86
N VAL A 45 10.08 8.08 3.78
CA VAL A 45 10.56 7.92 2.40
C VAL A 45 11.78 8.79 2.14
N ASP A 46 11.75 10.07 2.54
CA ASP A 46 12.91 10.97 2.41
C ASP A 46 14.15 10.42 3.14
N THR A 47 13.95 9.82 4.31
CA THR A 47 15.04 9.17 5.07
C THR A 47 15.55 7.93 4.35
N LEU A 48 14.66 7.09 3.80
CA LEU A 48 15.02 5.93 2.99
C LEU A 48 15.91 6.34 1.80
N CYS A 49 15.51 7.40 1.09
CA CYS A 49 16.26 7.96 -0.04
C CYS A 49 17.64 8.49 0.39
N LYS A 50 17.72 9.22 1.50
CA LYS A 50 18.99 9.68 2.08
C LYS A 50 19.89 8.50 2.49
N ASN A 51 19.33 7.44 3.05
CA ASN A 51 20.08 6.24 3.41
C ASN A 51 20.66 5.56 2.16
N PHE A 52 19.88 5.44 1.08
CA PHE A 52 20.38 4.94 -0.19
C PHE A 52 21.51 5.82 -0.73
N ASN A 53 21.28 7.12 -0.85
CA ASN A 53 22.29 8.07 -1.34
C ASN A 53 23.57 8.08 -0.48
N GLY A 54 23.45 7.87 0.82
CA GLY A 54 24.60 7.77 1.74
C GLY A 54 25.32 6.42 1.73
N SER A 55 24.70 5.37 1.21
CA SER A 55 25.27 4.01 1.21
C SER A 55 26.25 3.75 0.06
N GLN A 56 26.25 4.58 -0.99
CA GLN A 56 27.06 4.46 -2.19
C GLN A 56 27.31 5.86 -2.79
N LYS A 57 28.08 5.98 -3.89
CA LYS A 57 28.47 7.26 -4.52
C LYS A 57 28.16 7.34 -6.01
N ASP A 58 27.66 6.26 -6.60
CA ASP A 58 27.46 6.15 -8.05
C ASP A 58 26.12 6.73 -8.50
N TYR A 59 25.12 6.74 -7.60
CA TYR A 59 23.74 7.14 -7.89
C TYR A 59 23.18 8.07 -6.83
N GLU A 60 22.30 8.99 -7.27
CA GLU A 60 21.52 9.85 -6.38
C GLU A 60 20.04 9.76 -6.76
N VAL A 61 19.21 9.18 -5.86
CA VAL A 61 17.77 9.21 -6.01
C VAL A 61 17.21 10.54 -5.50
N VAL A 62 16.43 11.23 -6.34
CA VAL A 62 15.70 12.45 -5.98
C VAL A 62 14.24 12.08 -5.70
N CYS A 63 13.85 12.11 -4.44
CA CYS A 63 12.53 11.67 -3.98
C CYS A 63 11.57 12.83 -3.86
N THR A 64 10.40 12.74 -4.51
CA THR A 64 9.40 13.81 -4.55
C THR A 64 8.00 13.27 -4.23
N SER A 65 7.43 13.76 -3.12
CA SER A 65 6.04 13.46 -2.80
C SER A 65 5.09 14.19 -3.74
N GLN A 66 4.11 13.47 -4.27
CA GLN A 66 3.01 14.00 -5.09
C GLN A 66 1.73 14.23 -4.27
N GLY A 67 1.81 14.10 -2.93
CA GLY A 67 0.72 14.34 -2.00
C GLY A 67 -0.10 13.10 -1.64
N ASN A 68 -0.64 12.38 -2.61
CA ASN A 68 -1.36 11.13 -2.41
C ASN A 68 -1.27 10.20 -3.63
N TYR A 69 -1.75 8.97 -3.51
CA TYR A 69 -1.66 7.97 -4.58
C TYR A 69 -2.37 8.37 -5.87
N ASP A 70 -3.58 8.98 -5.77
CA ASP A 70 -4.34 9.41 -6.94
C ASP A 70 -3.58 10.51 -7.69
N ALA A 71 -3.11 11.53 -6.97
CA ALA A 71 -2.32 12.61 -7.55
C ALA A 71 -1.03 12.07 -8.19
N THR A 72 -0.35 11.11 -7.53
CA THR A 72 0.86 10.48 -8.07
C THR A 72 0.58 9.81 -9.41
N LEU A 73 -0.48 9.01 -9.50
CA LEU A 73 -0.84 8.32 -10.74
C LEU A 73 -1.23 9.33 -11.84
N GLN A 74 -2.05 10.32 -11.54
CA GLN A 74 -2.48 11.33 -12.52
C GLN A 74 -1.31 12.21 -13.00
N ASN A 75 -0.46 12.67 -12.08
CA ASN A 75 0.73 13.45 -12.43
C ASN A 75 1.72 12.63 -13.28
N THR A 76 1.85 11.32 -12.97
CA THR A 76 2.69 10.41 -13.74
C THR A 76 2.18 10.26 -15.18
N ILE A 77 0.87 10.06 -15.37
CA ILE A 77 0.25 9.97 -16.70
C ILE A 77 0.47 11.25 -17.49
N ALA A 78 0.28 12.41 -16.85
CA ALA A 78 0.50 13.71 -17.49
C ALA A 78 1.97 13.93 -17.85
N ALA A 79 2.89 13.63 -16.95
CA ALA A 79 4.32 13.74 -17.16
C ALA A 79 4.83 12.79 -18.25
N PHE A 80 4.32 11.56 -18.31
CA PHE A 80 4.69 10.59 -19.36
C PHE A 80 4.28 11.09 -20.74
N ARG A 81 3.08 11.65 -20.87
CA ARG A 81 2.62 12.27 -22.13
C ARG A 81 3.48 13.45 -22.56
N ALA A 82 4.08 14.15 -21.60
CA ALA A 82 4.96 15.29 -21.85
C ALA A 82 6.44 14.91 -22.00
N GLY A 83 6.80 13.62 -21.90
CA GLY A 83 8.19 13.14 -21.92
C GLY A 83 9.01 13.56 -20.69
N LYS A 84 8.35 13.85 -19.55
CA LYS A 84 8.95 14.34 -18.29
C LYS A 84 8.66 13.42 -17.10
N GLN A 85 8.37 12.16 -17.35
CA GLN A 85 8.08 11.17 -16.31
C GLN A 85 9.28 10.91 -15.40
N PRO A 86 9.08 10.56 -14.11
CA PRO A 86 10.17 10.11 -13.25
C PRO A 86 10.73 8.76 -13.73
N THR A 87 11.88 8.35 -13.20
CA THR A 87 12.43 7.02 -13.48
C THR A 87 11.67 5.95 -12.69
N VAL A 88 11.39 6.22 -11.41
CA VAL A 88 10.63 5.31 -10.54
C VAL A 88 9.38 6.03 -10.04
N VAL A 89 8.26 5.32 -10.01
CA VAL A 89 7.01 5.84 -9.45
C VAL A 89 6.34 4.82 -8.55
N GLN A 90 5.84 5.28 -7.42
CA GLN A 90 4.99 4.50 -6.54
C GLN A 90 3.55 4.53 -7.07
N VAL A 91 3.02 3.36 -7.42
CA VAL A 91 1.62 3.21 -7.83
C VAL A 91 0.92 2.24 -6.88
N TYR A 92 -0.20 2.69 -6.33
CA TYR A 92 -0.98 1.87 -5.41
C TYR A 92 -1.68 0.70 -6.11
N ASP A 93 -2.12 -0.26 -5.32
CA ASP A 93 -2.65 -1.56 -5.74
C ASP A 93 -3.64 -1.47 -6.91
N VAL A 94 -4.69 -0.66 -6.79
CA VAL A 94 -5.74 -0.53 -7.81
C VAL A 94 -5.32 0.23 -9.08
N GLY A 95 -4.14 0.82 -9.10
CA GLY A 95 -3.52 1.39 -10.29
C GLY A 95 -2.87 0.33 -11.21
N THR A 96 -2.70 -0.89 -10.71
CA THR A 96 -1.94 -1.96 -11.39
C THR A 96 -2.48 -2.30 -12.78
N ALA A 97 -3.79 -2.49 -12.95
CA ALA A 97 -4.38 -2.79 -14.26
C ALA A 97 -4.14 -1.67 -15.28
N THR A 98 -4.25 -0.42 -14.85
CA THR A 98 -3.98 0.76 -15.70
C THR A 98 -2.51 0.79 -16.13
N MET A 99 -1.58 0.56 -15.21
CA MET A 99 -0.16 0.50 -15.51
C MET A 99 0.17 -0.65 -16.46
N MET A 100 -0.35 -1.85 -16.22
CA MET A 100 -0.12 -3.02 -17.07
C MET A 100 -0.49 -2.77 -18.54
N LEU A 101 -1.64 -2.14 -18.79
CA LEU A 101 -2.10 -1.87 -20.16
C LEU A 101 -1.42 -0.66 -20.80
N SER A 102 -0.85 0.23 -20.01
CA SER A 102 -0.15 1.42 -20.53
C SER A 102 1.06 1.07 -21.39
N GLY A 103 1.77 -0.03 -21.05
CA GLY A 103 3.04 -0.39 -21.65
C GLY A 103 4.17 0.63 -21.37
N ALA A 104 3.92 1.59 -20.48
CA ALA A 104 4.81 2.71 -20.20
C ALA A 104 5.87 2.39 -19.11
N TYR A 105 6.25 1.14 -18.97
CA TYR A 105 7.17 0.68 -17.92
C TYR A 105 8.17 -0.35 -18.46
N LYS A 106 9.24 -0.54 -17.70
CA LYS A 106 10.18 -1.64 -17.83
C LYS A 106 9.87 -2.65 -16.72
N PRO A 107 9.59 -3.93 -17.04
CA PRO A 107 9.31 -4.95 -16.00
C PRO A 107 10.42 -5.01 -14.95
N ALA A 108 10.02 -5.10 -13.69
CA ALA A 108 10.97 -5.07 -12.57
C ALA A 108 11.92 -6.27 -12.58
N ASP A 109 11.43 -7.47 -12.91
CA ASP A 109 12.27 -8.66 -13.05
C ASP A 109 13.33 -8.48 -14.14
N LYS A 110 12.96 -7.96 -15.32
CA LYS A 110 13.89 -7.69 -16.42
C LYS A 110 14.92 -6.62 -16.05
N LEU A 111 14.47 -5.53 -15.41
CA LEU A 111 15.39 -4.50 -14.94
C LEU A 111 16.43 -5.07 -13.99
N MET A 112 16.02 -5.88 -13.01
CA MET A 112 16.94 -6.45 -12.03
C MET A 112 17.91 -7.43 -12.67
N GLU A 113 17.43 -8.35 -13.53
CA GLU A 113 18.23 -9.32 -14.25
C GLU A 113 19.31 -8.64 -15.14
N GLU A 114 18.92 -7.66 -15.95
CA GLU A 114 19.81 -6.93 -16.87
C GLU A 114 20.90 -6.14 -16.13
N ASN A 115 20.66 -5.78 -14.87
CA ASN A 115 21.63 -5.07 -14.04
C ASN A 115 22.39 -5.99 -13.05
N GLY A 116 22.26 -7.31 -13.23
CA GLY A 116 23.03 -8.31 -12.48
C GLY A 116 22.52 -8.61 -11.06
N TYR A 117 21.34 -8.10 -10.70
CA TYR A 117 20.69 -8.39 -9.42
C TYR A 117 19.82 -9.65 -9.54
N LYS A 118 20.10 -10.63 -8.68
CA LYS A 118 19.33 -11.88 -8.61
C LYS A 118 18.32 -11.78 -7.48
N ILE A 119 17.06 -11.51 -7.82
CA ILE A 119 15.95 -11.46 -6.87
C ILE A 119 15.22 -12.81 -6.92
N ASP A 120 15.09 -13.44 -5.77
CA ASP A 120 14.21 -14.62 -5.63
C ASP A 120 12.77 -14.15 -5.37
N TYR A 121 11.97 -14.06 -6.44
CA TYR A 121 10.57 -13.67 -6.32
C TYR A 121 9.70 -14.71 -5.60
N SER A 122 10.16 -15.94 -5.39
CA SER A 122 9.48 -16.94 -4.57
C SER A 122 9.56 -16.66 -3.06
N ASP A 123 10.48 -15.79 -2.65
CA ASP A 123 10.58 -15.28 -1.27
C ASP A 123 9.46 -14.30 -0.90
N TYR A 124 8.85 -13.65 -1.88
CA TYR A 124 7.72 -12.77 -1.60
C TYR A 124 6.50 -13.56 -1.12
N PHE A 125 5.69 -12.94 -0.25
CA PHE A 125 4.41 -13.54 0.12
C PHE A 125 3.52 -13.72 -1.11
N PRO A 126 2.90 -14.89 -1.34
CA PRO A 126 2.17 -15.18 -2.57
C PRO A 126 1.06 -14.18 -2.90
N GLY A 127 0.32 -13.71 -1.90
CA GLY A 127 -0.73 -12.69 -2.08
C GLY A 127 -0.18 -11.32 -2.53
N ILE A 128 1.10 -11.01 -2.23
CA ILE A 128 1.77 -9.79 -2.68
C ILE A 128 2.35 -9.99 -4.09
N ALA A 129 3.10 -11.07 -4.30
CA ALA A 129 3.73 -11.34 -5.58
C ALA A 129 2.70 -11.47 -6.72
N ARG A 130 1.65 -12.26 -6.52
CA ARG A 130 0.59 -12.50 -7.53
C ARG A 130 -0.19 -11.23 -7.86
N TYR A 131 -0.27 -10.29 -6.92
CA TYR A 131 -0.95 -9.02 -7.17
C TYR A 131 -0.21 -8.16 -8.21
N TYR A 132 1.12 -8.20 -8.25
CA TYR A 132 1.95 -7.34 -9.11
C TYR A 132 2.60 -8.06 -10.29
N ALA A 133 2.42 -9.38 -10.38
CA ALA A 133 2.95 -10.18 -11.48
C ALA A 133 1.93 -10.38 -12.62
N THR A 134 2.41 -10.74 -13.80
CA THR A 134 1.58 -11.24 -14.89
C THR A 134 0.94 -12.58 -14.54
N SER A 135 0.01 -13.06 -15.38
CA SER A 135 -0.55 -14.41 -15.27
C SER A 135 0.51 -15.52 -15.39
N LYS A 136 1.67 -15.21 -15.96
CA LYS A 136 2.82 -16.11 -16.13
C LYS A 136 3.85 -16.00 -15.00
N GLY A 137 3.62 -15.11 -14.02
CA GLY A 137 4.52 -14.89 -12.89
C GLY A 137 5.66 -13.90 -13.14
N GLU A 138 5.67 -13.17 -14.28
CA GLU A 138 6.64 -12.12 -14.54
C GLU A 138 6.34 -10.92 -13.65
N MET A 139 7.31 -10.44 -12.87
CA MET A 139 7.13 -9.33 -11.94
C MET A 139 7.26 -7.99 -12.66
N LEU A 140 6.13 -7.32 -12.86
CA LEU A 140 6.08 -6.07 -13.62
C LEU A 140 6.47 -4.86 -12.79
N SER A 141 6.15 -4.85 -11.50
CA SER A 141 6.54 -3.81 -10.55
C SER A 141 7.14 -4.43 -9.30
N PHE A 142 7.86 -3.62 -8.55
CA PHE A 142 8.58 -4.08 -7.36
C PHE A 142 7.72 -3.82 -6.11
N PRO A 143 7.26 -4.84 -5.36
CA PRO A 143 6.48 -4.64 -4.15
C PRO A 143 7.24 -3.76 -3.15
N PHE A 144 6.56 -2.77 -2.54
CA PHE A 144 7.22 -1.80 -1.68
C PHE A 144 6.56 -1.68 -0.31
N ASN A 145 5.51 -0.86 -0.21
CA ASN A 145 4.80 -0.68 1.05
C ASN A 145 3.51 -1.49 1.02
N SER A 146 3.48 -2.53 1.80
CA SER A 146 2.35 -3.46 1.86
C SER A 146 1.68 -3.43 3.23
N SER A 147 0.36 -3.55 3.21
CA SER A 147 -0.47 -3.60 4.40
C SER A 147 -1.67 -4.51 4.18
N THR A 148 -2.38 -4.82 5.27
CA THR A 148 -3.73 -5.38 5.24
C THR A 148 -4.53 -4.76 6.38
N PRO A 149 -5.87 -4.67 6.30
CA PRO A 149 -6.66 -4.14 7.38
C PRO A 149 -6.77 -5.14 8.52
N LEU A 150 -6.86 -4.60 9.71
CA LEU A 150 -7.05 -5.32 10.95
C LEU A 150 -8.23 -4.73 11.71
N MET A 151 -8.80 -5.52 12.60
CA MET A 151 -9.72 -5.03 13.63
C MET A 151 -8.89 -4.61 14.86
N TYR A 152 -8.95 -3.33 15.22
CA TYR A 152 -8.41 -2.80 16.46
C TYR A 152 -9.50 -2.83 17.50
N TRP A 153 -9.22 -3.35 18.70
CA TRP A 153 -10.21 -3.50 19.75
C TRP A 153 -9.67 -3.12 21.12
N ASN A 154 -10.50 -2.48 21.92
CA ASN A 154 -10.17 -2.03 23.26
C ASN A 154 -10.42 -3.17 24.27
N LYS A 155 -9.34 -3.78 24.77
CA LYS A 155 -9.39 -4.91 25.71
C LYS A 155 -10.08 -4.54 27.02
N ASP A 156 -9.89 -3.31 27.50
CA ASP A 156 -10.54 -2.88 28.75
C ASP A 156 -12.04 -2.73 28.58
N ALA A 157 -12.52 -2.29 27.42
CA ALA A 157 -13.94 -2.22 27.11
C ALA A 157 -14.56 -3.61 26.94
N PHE A 158 -13.86 -4.51 26.24
CA PHE A 158 -14.31 -5.89 26.07
C PHE A 158 -14.34 -6.67 27.41
N ALA A 159 -13.36 -6.43 28.29
CA ALA A 159 -13.37 -7.03 29.64
C ALA A 159 -14.61 -6.62 30.43
N LYS A 160 -15.13 -5.38 30.28
CA LYS A 160 -16.38 -4.95 30.95
C LYS A 160 -17.63 -5.71 30.49
N ILE A 161 -17.60 -6.24 29.27
CA ILE A 161 -18.69 -7.09 28.74
C ILE A 161 -18.38 -8.58 28.86
N GLY A 162 -17.37 -8.96 29.68
CA GLY A 162 -16.99 -10.34 29.94
C GLY A 162 -16.23 -11.04 28.82
N LYS A 163 -15.62 -10.28 27.90
CA LYS A 163 -14.85 -10.82 26.76
C LYS A 163 -13.35 -10.59 26.93
N THR A 164 -12.57 -11.60 26.60
CA THR A 164 -11.10 -11.57 26.67
C THR A 164 -10.42 -11.67 25.29
N GLU A 165 -11.19 -11.95 24.25
CA GLU A 165 -10.75 -12.08 22.87
C GLU A 165 -11.59 -11.18 21.95
N ALA A 166 -11.03 -10.82 20.80
CA ALA A 166 -11.76 -10.15 19.73
C ALA A 166 -12.80 -11.09 19.10
N PRO A 167 -13.93 -10.56 18.60
CA PRO A 167 -14.92 -11.34 17.87
C PRO A 167 -14.33 -11.90 16.57
N LYS A 168 -14.63 -13.16 16.27
CA LYS A 168 -14.14 -13.86 15.08
C LYS A 168 -15.15 -13.90 13.94
N THR A 169 -16.43 -13.69 14.27
CA THR A 169 -17.52 -13.69 13.29
C THR A 169 -18.26 -12.34 13.31
N TRP A 170 -18.91 -12.01 12.19
CA TRP A 170 -19.71 -10.79 12.10
C TRP A 170 -20.94 -10.87 13.03
N GLU A 171 -21.46 -12.07 13.30
CA GLU A 171 -22.52 -12.30 14.27
C GLU A 171 -22.06 -11.95 15.70
N ASP A 172 -20.84 -12.35 16.05
CA ASP A 172 -20.24 -12.00 17.35
C ASP A 172 -20.01 -10.48 17.43
N VAL A 173 -19.55 -9.85 16.35
CA VAL A 173 -19.40 -8.38 16.28
C VAL A 173 -20.72 -7.69 16.64
N GLY A 174 -21.81 -8.06 15.97
CA GLY A 174 -23.12 -7.45 16.27
C GLY A 174 -23.55 -7.62 17.73
N THR A 175 -23.28 -8.79 18.31
CA THR A 175 -23.57 -9.10 19.73
C THR A 175 -22.72 -8.26 20.67
N ASP A 176 -21.41 -8.19 20.41
CA ASP A 176 -20.45 -7.48 21.25
C ASP A 176 -20.66 -5.96 21.17
N LEU A 177 -20.95 -5.41 19.97
CA LEU A 177 -21.28 -3.99 19.82
C LEU A 177 -22.53 -3.59 20.61
N LYS A 178 -23.55 -4.46 20.62
CA LYS A 178 -24.74 -4.23 21.45
C LYS A 178 -24.38 -4.24 22.94
N ALA A 179 -23.61 -5.22 23.39
CA ALA A 179 -23.17 -5.29 24.79
C ALA A 179 -22.32 -4.07 25.19
N LEU A 180 -21.43 -3.59 24.33
CA LEU A 180 -20.66 -2.36 24.55
C LEU A 180 -21.59 -1.14 24.68
N LYS A 181 -22.61 -1.02 23.82
CA LYS A 181 -23.60 0.06 23.90
C LYS A 181 -24.38 0.00 25.21
N ASP A 182 -24.85 -1.19 25.62
CA ASP A 182 -25.57 -1.41 26.86
C ASP A 182 -24.67 -1.13 28.11
N ALA A 183 -23.34 -1.31 27.98
CA ALA A 183 -22.36 -0.95 29.00
C ALA A 183 -22.01 0.56 29.03
N GLY A 184 -22.69 1.40 28.20
CA GLY A 184 -22.59 2.85 28.21
C GLY A 184 -21.56 3.44 27.25
N TYR A 185 -20.99 2.65 26.33
CA TYR A 185 -20.07 3.18 25.33
C TYR A 185 -20.85 3.86 24.18
N GLU A 186 -20.62 5.16 23.98
CA GLU A 186 -21.30 5.95 22.93
C GLU A 186 -20.84 5.59 21.50
N CYS A 187 -19.62 5.06 21.34
CA CYS A 187 -19.08 4.61 20.08
C CYS A 187 -18.53 3.18 20.23
N PRO A 188 -19.42 2.14 20.18
CA PRO A 188 -18.95 0.77 20.17
C PRO A 188 -17.99 0.47 19.02
N MET A 189 -18.31 0.93 17.80
CA MET A 189 -17.45 0.77 16.64
C MET A 189 -17.48 2.03 15.75
N ALA A 190 -16.36 2.35 15.10
CA ALA A 190 -16.33 3.32 14.03
C ALA A 190 -15.88 2.69 12.71
N ILE A 191 -16.49 3.15 11.61
CA ILE A 191 -16.11 2.77 10.25
C ILE A 191 -15.92 4.02 9.38
N ASN A 192 -15.18 3.84 8.30
CA ASN A 192 -15.07 4.84 7.25
C ASN A 192 -15.69 4.30 5.95
N ILE A 193 -16.56 5.07 5.33
CA ILE A 193 -17.28 4.73 4.09
C ILE A 193 -16.85 5.59 2.91
N SER A 194 -15.71 6.30 3.02
CA SER A 194 -15.17 7.08 1.90
C SER A 194 -14.58 6.19 0.80
N ALA A 195 -14.33 6.77 -0.37
CA ALA A 195 -13.81 6.08 -1.53
C ALA A 195 -12.58 5.21 -1.24
N ASN A 196 -11.58 5.76 -0.53
CA ASN A 196 -10.33 5.07 -0.24
C ASN A 196 -10.50 3.91 0.75
N GLU A 197 -11.60 3.89 1.49
CA GLU A 197 -11.88 2.87 2.51
C GLU A 197 -12.75 1.72 1.98
N SER A 198 -13.14 1.75 0.72
CA SER A 198 -13.78 0.60 0.06
C SER A 198 -12.91 -0.65 0.16
N TRP A 199 -11.59 -0.44 0.18
CA TRP A 199 -10.59 -1.47 0.41
C TRP A 199 -10.84 -2.29 1.68
N GLN A 200 -11.14 -1.64 2.81
CA GLN A 200 -11.40 -2.31 4.08
C GLN A 200 -12.76 -3.01 4.12
N LEU A 201 -13.76 -2.43 3.47
CA LEU A 201 -15.15 -2.92 3.51
C LEU A 201 -15.43 -3.90 2.37
N MET A 202 -15.38 -3.45 1.10
CA MET A 202 -15.80 -4.26 -0.04
C MET A 202 -14.74 -5.30 -0.43
N GLU A 203 -13.50 -4.85 -0.61
CA GLU A 203 -12.45 -5.69 -1.19
C GLU A 203 -12.00 -6.79 -0.22
N GLN A 204 -11.78 -6.43 1.04
CA GLN A 204 -11.38 -7.41 2.06
C GLN A 204 -12.51 -8.37 2.41
N PHE A 205 -13.75 -7.87 2.55
CA PHE A 205 -14.88 -8.75 2.77
C PHE A 205 -14.99 -9.79 1.66
N SER A 206 -14.92 -9.35 0.41
CA SER A 206 -15.00 -10.23 -0.74
C SER A 206 -13.90 -11.28 -0.75
N ALA A 207 -12.65 -10.88 -0.49
CA ALA A 207 -11.53 -11.81 -0.42
C ALA A 207 -11.68 -12.82 0.71
N LEU A 208 -11.87 -12.35 1.95
CA LEU A 208 -11.96 -13.21 3.14
C LEU A 208 -13.10 -14.25 3.04
N HIS A 209 -14.16 -13.94 2.28
CA HIS A 209 -15.31 -14.81 2.07
C HIS A 209 -15.27 -15.54 0.71
N ASN A 210 -14.18 -15.40 -0.06
CA ASN A 210 -14.05 -15.93 -1.41
C ASN A 210 -15.23 -15.56 -2.33
N GLN A 211 -15.68 -14.30 -2.22
CA GLN A 211 -16.78 -13.77 -3.04
C GLN A 211 -16.21 -12.88 -4.15
N PRO A 212 -16.68 -12.99 -5.40
CA PRO A 212 -16.21 -12.12 -6.47
C PRO A 212 -16.69 -10.67 -6.26
N ILE A 213 -15.84 -9.73 -6.64
CA ILE A 213 -16.23 -8.32 -6.84
C ILE A 213 -16.77 -8.15 -8.26
N ALA A 214 -16.16 -8.86 -9.21
CA ALA A 214 -16.53 -8.83 -10.62
C ALA A 214 -16.36 -10.20 -11.26
N THR A 215 -17.03 -10.39 -12.40
CA THR A 215 -16.83 -11.52 -13.32
C THR A 215 -15.37 -11.61 -13.78
N LYS A 216 -15.06 -12.63 -14.56
CA LYS A 216 -13.70 -12.83 -15.11
C LYS A 216 -12.63 -12.88 -14.02
N ASN A 217 -12.94 -13.57 -12.90
CA ASN A 217 -12.01 -13.69 -11.79
C ASN A 217 -11.47 -12.33 -11.33
N ASN A 218 -12.38 -11.40 -10.99
CA ASN A 218 -12.06 -10.01 -10.64
C ASN A 218 -11.26 -9.27 -11.74
N GLY A 219 -11.58 -9.55 -13.02
CA GLY A 219 -10.98 -8.89 -14.17
C GLY A 219 -9.69 -9.51 -14.70
N TYR A 220 -9.15 -10.56 -14.06
CA TYR A 220 -7.94 -11.23 -14.54
C TYR A 220 -8.09 -11.86 -15.92
N ASP A 221 -9.29 -12.35 -16.26
CA ASP A 221 -9.54 -13.11 -17.49
C ASP A 221 -10.13 -12.26 -18.62
N GLY A 222 -10.24 -10.95 -18.45
CA GLY A 222 -10.67 -10.07 -19.52
C GLY A 222 -11.14 -8.68 -19.09
N LEU A 223 -11.03 -7.74 -20.01
CA LEU A 223 -11.46 -6.35 -19.83
C LEU A 223 -12.99 -6.17 -19.88
N ASP A 224 -13.71 -7.20 -20.32
CA ASP A 224 -15.18 -7.28 -20.34
C ASP A 224 -15.77 -7.72 -18.99
N ALA A 225 -15.01 -7.63 -17.92
CA ALA A 225 -15.46 -7.89 -16.56
C ALA A 225 -16.63 -6.97 -16.17
N ARG A 226 -17.54 -7.48 -15.34
CA ARG A 226 -18.71 -6.76 -14.80
C ARG A 226 -18.78 -6.93 -13.30
N LEU A 227 -19.15 -5.89 -12.57
CA LEU A 227 -19.30 -5.96 -11.12
C LEU A 227 -20.44 -6.91 -10.73
N GLU A 228 -20.26 -7.62 -9.61
CA GLU A 228 -21.22 -8.58 -9.07
C GLU A 228 -21.53 -8.40 -7.59
N VAL A 229 -20.99 -7.37 -6.95
CA VAL A 229 -21.10 -7.17 -5.50
C VAL A 229 -22.54 -7.10 -4.98
N ASN A 230 -23.48 -6.67 -5.83
CA ASN A 230 -24.91 -6.62 -5.54
C ASN A 230 -25.62 -7.99 -5.53
N LYS A 231 -24.90 -9.08 -5.87
CA LYS A 231 -25.43 -10.45 -5.93
C LYS A 231 -24.71 -11.41 -4.96
N THR A 232 -23.74 -10.91 -4.22
CA THR A 232 -22.90 -11.70 -3.31
C THR A 232 -23.31 -11.51 -1.85
N LYS A 233 -22.66 -12.22 -0.94
CA LYS A 233 -22.83 -12.01 0.52
C LYS A 233 -22.49 -10.58 0.97
N PHE A 234 -21.89 -9.78 0.10
CA PHE A 234 -21.61 -8.38 0.40
C PHE A 234 -22.90 -7.57 0.66
N VAL A 235 -24.01 -7.92 0.01
CA VAL A 235 -25.34 -7.31 0.30
C VAL A 235 -25.71 -7.52 1.76
N GLN A 236 -25.56 -8.74 2.30
CA GLN A 236 -25.80 -9.04 3.69
C GLN A 236 -24.92 -8.20 4.60
N TYR A 237 -23.62 -8.13 4.29
CA TYR A 237 -22.66 -7.36 5.09
C TYR A 237 -23.03 -5.87 5.19
N VAL A 238 -23.34 -5.23 4.06
CA VAL A 238 -23.77 -3.82 4.07
C VAL A 238 -25.10 -3.65 4.81
N THR A 239 -26.01 -4.63 4.69
CA THR A 239 -27.28 -4.63 5.43
C THR A 239 -27.05 -4.70 6.95
N ASP A 240 -26.15 -5.56 7.43
CA ASP A 240 -25.81 -5.66 8.83
C ASP A 240 -25.11 -4.40 9.34
N LEU A 241 -24.16 -3.85 8.59
CA LEU A 241 -23.53 -2.56 8.93
C LEU A 241 -24.58 -1.43 9.03
N LYS A 242 -25.51 -1.37 8.09
CA LYS A 242 -26.59 -0.37 8.10
C LYS A 242 -27.51 -0.55 9.31
N LYS A 243 -27.91 -1.78 9.62
CA LYS A 243 -28.71 -2.11 10.80
C LYS A 243 -28.00 -1.70 12.10
N TRP A 244 -26.71 -1.97 12.23
CA TRP A 244 -25.94 -1.57 13.41
C TRP A 244 -25.76 -0.05 13.49
N TYR A 245 -25.64 0.62 12.35
CA TYR A 245 -25.61 2.07 12.31
C TYR A 245 -26.93 2.67 12.81
N ASP A 246 -28.07 2.20 12.30
CA ASP A 246 -29.41 2.66 12.69
C ASP A 246 -29.70 2.40 14.18
N ALA A 247 -29.11 1.32 14.74
CA ALA A 247 -29.18 1.02 16.16
C ALA A 247 -28.19 1.83 17.03
N GLY A 248 -27.39 2.72 16.43
CA GLY A 248 -26.41 3.53 17.15
C GLY A 248 -25.19 2.76 17.65
N LEU A 249 -24.94 1.56 17.09
CA LEU A 249 -23.78 0.71 17.42
C LEU A 249 -22.54 1.09 16.63
N ILE A 250 -22.71 1.74 15.49
CA ILE A 250 -21.64 2.20 14.61
C ILE A 250 -21.69 3.72 14.47
N LYS A 251 -20.53 4.35 14.42
CA LYS A 251 -20.33 5.75 14.04
C LYS A 251 -19.58 5.80 12.71
N ILE A 252 -19.99 6.71 11.81
CA ILE A 252 -19.30 6.95 10.54
C ILE A 252 -18.32 8.10 10.71
N LYS A 253 -17.05 7.89 10.33
CA LYS A 253 -15.96 8.87 10.47
C LYS A 253 -16.35 10.26 9.98
N SER A 254 -16.81 10.37 8.74
CA SER A 254 -17.07 11.66 8.07
C SER A 254 -18.32 12.37 8.56
N LYS A 255 -19.21 11.68 9.26
CA LYS A 255 -20.54 12.18 9.64
C LYS A 255 -20.70 12.35 11.15
N ASP A 256 -20.22 11.40 11.94
CA ASP A 256 -20.62 11.27 13.33
C ASP A 256 -19.49 11.53 14.33
N LEU A 257 -18.20 11.44 13.92
CA LEU A 257 -17.09 11.51 14.86
C LEU A 257 -16.53 12.91 15.07
N GLY A 258 -16.55 13.77 14.05
CA GLY A 258 -15.92 15.08 14.10
C GLY A 258 -14.39 15.06 14.27
N GLN A 259 -13.79 13.86 14.24
CA GLN A 259 -12.35 13.64 14.37
C GLN A 259 -11.92 12.43 13.54
N ASP A 260 -10.61 12.21 13.44
CA ASP A 260 -10.07 11.03 12.78
C ASP A 260 -10.41 9.74 13.55
N MET A 261 -10.69 8.65 12.82
CA MET A 261 -11.13 7.38 13.38
C MET A 261 -10.04 6.72 14.23
N VAL A 262 -8.78 6.79 13.80
CA VAL A 262 -7.63 6.26 14.54
C VAL A 262 -7.44 7.03 15.85
N GLN A 263 -7.62 8.36 15.81
CA GLN A 263 -7.59 9.20 17.01
C GLN A 263 -8.76 8.90 17.95
N ALA A 264 -9.96 8.67 17.41
CA ALA A 264 -11.13 8.30 18.21
C ALA A 264 -10.93 6.96 18.94
N PHE A 265 -10.26 6.00 18.30
CA PHE A 265 -9.88 4.75 18.94
C PHE A 265 -8.78 4.97 19.99
N ALA A 266 -7.69 5.61 19.62
CA ALA A 266 -6.55 5.82 20.49
C ALA A 266 -6.91 6.61 21.77
N SER A 267 -7.86 7.55 21.68
CA SER A 267 -8.39 8.28 22.84
C SER A 267 -9.34 7.45 23.71
N GLY A 268 -9.77 6.26 23.25
CA GLY A 268 -10.78 5.45 23.93
C GLY A 268 -12.22 5.93 23.69
N THR A 269 -12.43 6.87 22.78
CA THR A 269 -13.78 7.31 22.39
C THR A 269 -14.54 6.20 21.67
N CYS A 270 -13.91 5.51 20.71
CA CYS A 270 -14.46 4.34 20.04
C CYS A 270 -13.74 3.06 20.50
N GLN A 271 -14.48 1.95 20.59
CA GLN A 271 -13.96 0.71 21.16
C GLN A 271 -13.45 -0.27 20.12
N VAL A 272 -13.94 -0.16 18.89
CA VAL A 272 -13.54 -0.98 17.75
C VAL A 272 -13.37 -0.07 16.53
N ILE A 273 -12.32 -0.27 15.75
CA ILE A 273 -12.16 0.29 14.40
C ILE A 273 -11.62 -0.77 13.44
N LEU A 274 -11.94 -0.60 12.17
CA LEU A 274 -11.34 -1.37 11.07
C LEU A 274 -10.40 -0.44 10.31
N THR A 275 -9.11 -0.72 10.35
CA THR A 275 -8.13 0.13 9.64
C THR A 275 -6.87 -0.63 9.29
N SER A 276 -5.98 -0.01 8.53
CA SER A 276 -4.71 -0.58 8.09
C SER A 276 -3.80 -0.96 9.27
N VAL A 277 -3.02 -2.04 9.13
CA VAL A 277 -1.86 -2.29 10.01
C VAL A 277 -0.88 -1.11 10.01
N GLY A 278 -0.88 -0.29 8.94
CA GLY A 278 -0.10 0.96 8.86
C GLY A 278 -0.38 1.94 9.99
N ASP A 279 -1.59 1.92 10.56
CA ASP A 279 -1.99 2.80 11.66
C ASP A 279 -1.57 2.30 13.04
N HIS A 280 -1.08 1.06 13.15
CA HIS A 280 -0.71 0.44 14.42
C HIS A 280 0.29 1.30 15.22
N GLY A 281 1.31 1.83 14.54
CA GLY A 281 2.29 2.72 15.18
C GLY A 281 1.67 4.03 15.66
N THR A 282 0.71 4.58 14.93
CA THR A 282 -0.01 5.80 15.33
C THR A 282 -0.85 5.55 16.58
N VAL A 283 -1.62 4.47 16.61
CA VAL A 283 -2.38 4.07 17.81
C VAL A 283 -1.45 3.91 19.02
N GLY A 284 -0.34 3.17 18.86
CA GLY A 284 0.62 2.94 19.95
C GLY A 284 1.26 4.21 20.51
N ARG A 285 1.47 5.24 19.67
CA ARG A 285 2.05 6.52 20.11
C ARG A 285 1.03 7.49 20.68
N THR A 286 -0.24 7.42 20.26
CA THR A 286 -1.27 8.42 20.60
C THR A 286 -2.35 7.87 21.53
N GLN A 287 -2.25 6.60 21.92
CA GLN A 287 -3.21 5.96 22.82
C GLN A 287 -3.32 6.66 24.17
N LYS A 288 -4.51 6.68 24.71
CA LYS A 288 -4.76 7.12 26.07
C LYS A 288 -3.89 6.32 27.05
N GLU A 289 -3.26 7.01 28.00
CA GLU A 289 -2.44 6.37 29.01
C GLU A 289 -3.18 5.25 29.74
N GLY A 290 -2.53 4.09 29.85
CA GLY A 290 -3.08 2.91 30.53
C GLY A 290 -4.10 2.11 29.70
N MET A 291 -4.52 2.57 28.51
CA MET A 291 -5.43 1.83 27.65
C MET A 291 -4.80 0.54 27.15
N LYS A 292 -5.48 -0.57 27.36
CA LYS A 292 -5.12 -1.89 26.84
C LYS A 292 -5.91 -2.15 25.56
N TRP A 293 -5.21 -2.38 24.48
CA TRP A 293 -5.80 -2.70 23.19
C TRP A 293 -5.00 -3.79 22.49
N ASP A 294 -5.57 -4.33 21.43
CA ASP A 294 -4.90 -5.30 20.59
C ASP A 294 -5.48 -5.22 19.17
N VAL A 295 -4.92 -6.00 18.27
CA VAL A 295 -5.42 -6.17 16.92
C VAL A 295 -5.82 -7.63 16.68
N ALA A 296 -6.76 -7.82 15.76
CA ALA A 296 -7.20 -9.13 15.31
C ALA A 296 -7.42 -9.09 13.79
N GLU A 297 -7.50 -10.26 13.18
CA GLU A 297 -7.99 -10.39 11.81
C GLU A 297 -9.42 -9.85 11.69
N LEU A 298 -9.78 -9.34 10.51
CA LEU A 298 -11.18 -8.98 10.24
C LEU A 298 -12.09 -10.21 10.38
N PRO A 299 -13.29 -10.07 10.92
CA PRO A 299 -14.23 -11.20 11.09
C PRO A 299 -14.71 -11.76 9.74
N VAL A 300 -15.19 -12.98 9.75
CA VAL A 300 -15.95 -13.61 8.66
C VAL A 300 -17.33 -14.05 9.19
N TYR A 301 -18.28 -14.28 8.31
CA TYR A 301 -19.57 -14.88 8.76
C TYR A 301 -19.38 -16.32 9.23
N ALA A 302 -20.17 -16.73 10.21
CA ALA A 302 -20.13 -18.09 10.75
C ALA A 302 -20.30 -19.13 9.63
N GLY A 303 -19.53 -20.22 9.71
CA GLY A 303 -19.50 -21.26 8.69
C GLY A 303 -18.72 -20.88 7.40
N THR A 304 -18.12 -19.70 7.32
CA THR A 304 -17.25 -19.34 6.20
C THR A 304 -15.84 -19.91 6.43
N GLU A 305 -15.32 -20.64 5.45
CA GLU A 305 -13.89 -20.94 5.39
C GLU A 305 -13.13 -19.67 5.04
N ARG A 306 -12.40 -19.12 6.02
CA ARG A 306 -11.60 -17.92 5.85
C ARG A 306 -10.55 -18.10 4.75
N LYS A 307 -10.45 -17.16 3.85
CA LYS A 307 -9.36 -17.06 2.86
C LYS A 307 -8.39 -15.94 3.22
N ASN A 308 -7.31 -15.83 2.44
CA ASN A 308 -6.32 -14.77 2.60
C ASN A 308 -6.93 -13.38 2.37
N SER A 309 -6.45 -12.39 3.10
CA SER A 309 -6.75 -10.99 2.83
C SER A 309 -6.04 -10.51 1.54
N LEU A 310 -6.56 -9.45 0.93
CA LEU A 310 -5.86 -8.76 -0.16
C LEU A 310 -4.79 -7.82 0.42
N VAL A 311 -3.68 -7.74 -0.32
CA VAL A 311 -2.68 -6.71 -0.05
C VAL A 311 -3.25 -5.33 -0.38
N GLY A 312 -2.95 -4.35 0.46
CA GLY A 312 -3.09 -2.94 0.16
C GLY A 312 -1.73 -2.26 0.15
N GLY A 313 -1.70 -1.03 -0.33
CA GLY A 313 -0.47 -0.26 -0.42
C GLY A 313 -0.02 -0.06 -1.85
N ALA A 314 1.29 -0.18 -2.12
CA ALA A 314 1.83 0.18 -3.44
C ALA A 314 3.05 -0.63 -3.83
N SER A 315 3.32 -0.65 -5.13
CA SER A 315 4.55 -1.14 -5.73
C SER A 315 5.28 -0.03 -6.48
N LEU A 316 6.56 -0.25 -6.77
CA LEU A 316 7.40 0.66 -7.53
C LEU A 316 7.44 0.23 -8.99
N TRP A 317 7.06 1.13 -9.87
CA TRP A 317 7.10 0.96 -11.31
C TRP A 317 8.28 1.74 -11.88
N VAL A 318 9.10 1.10 -12.69
CA VAL A 318 10.19 1.77 -13.42
C VAL A 318 9.65 2.13 -14.79
N LEU A 319 9.63 3.44 -15.11
CA LEU A 319 9.01 3.92 -16.33
C LEU A 319 9.95 3.79 -17.53
N SER A 320 9.37 3.54 -18.71
CA SER A 320 10.11 3.45 -19.97
C SER A 320 10.60 4.81 -20.46
N GLY A 321 11.57 4.79 -21.38
CA GLY A 321 12.13 6.01 -22.00
C GLY A 321 13.20 6.71 -21.17
N LYS A 322 13.88 5.98 -20.28
CA LYS A 322 15.00 6.45 -19.46
C LYS A 322 16.34 5.97 -20.01
N SER A 323 17.42 6.63 -19.61
CA SER A 323 18.77 6.22 -19.97
C SER A 323 19.20 4.94 -19.25
N ASP A 324 20.16 4.21 -19.81
CA ASP A 324 20.74 3.02 -19.16
C ASP A 324 21.35 3.35 -17.79
N ALA A 325 21.90 4.56 -17.65
CA ALA A 325 22.47 5.00 -16.37
C ALA A 325 21.40 5.19 -15.31
N GLU A 326 20.23 5.79 -15.64
CA GLU A 326 19.09 5.91 -14.74
C GLU A 326 18.51 4.55 -14.40
N TYR A 327 18.43 3.60 -15.35
CA TYR A 327 17.98 2.24 -15.09
C TYR A 327 18.91 1.49 -14.13
N LYS A 328 20.24 1.65 -14.24
CA LYS A 328 21.20 1.10 -13.29
C LYS A 328 20.99 1.66 -11.89
N GLY A 329 20.77 2.98 -11.78
CA GLY A 329 20.46 3.63 -10.51
C GLY A 329 19.15 3.13 -9.90
N ALA A 330 18.09 2.99 -10.72
CA ALA A 330 16.82 2.44 -10.29
C ALA A 330 16.96 0.99 -9.79
N ALA A 331 17.69 0.13 -10.51
CA ALA A 331 17.94 -1.25 -10.10
C ALA A 331 18.71 -1.33 -8.78
N ALA A 332 19.73 -0.49 -8.59
CA ALA A 332 20.47 -0.39 -7.33
C ALA A 332 19.56 0.05 -6.17
N PHE A 333 18.64 0.99 -6.40
CA PHE A 333 17.68 1.44 -5.40
C PHE A 333 16.66 0.36 -5.05
N LEU A 334 16.12 -0.37 -6.02
CA LEU A 334 15.21 -1.49 -5.77
C LEU A 334 15.91 -2.63 -4.99
N ASN A 335 17.18 -2.92 -5.32
CA ASN A 335 17.97 -3.89 -4.56
C ASN A 335 18.22 -3.43 -3.11
N PHE A 336 18.48 -2.14 -2.88
CA PHE A 336 18.60 -1.57 -1.54
C PHE A 336 17.29 -1.70 -0.74
N ILE A 337 16.14 -1.50 -1.38
CA ILE A 337 14.82 -1.68 -0.75
C ILE A 337 14.57 -3.16 -0.39
N HIS A 338 15.07 -4.09 -1.19
CA HIS A 338 14.90 -5.54 -0.98
C HIS A 338 15.70 -6.07 0.23
N ASP A 339 16.74 -5.36 0.65
CA ASP A 339 17.59 -5.81 1.78
C ASP A 339 16.75 -5.93 3.09
N PRO A 340 16.87 -7.06 3.83
CA PRO A 340 16.10 -7.26 5.07
C PRO A 340 16.33 -6.21 6.15
N LYS A 341 17.49 -5.55 6.18
CA LYS A 341 17.76 -4.44 7.11
C LYS A 341 16.95 -3.20 6.72
N THR A 342 16.81 -2.96 5.41
CA THR A 342 15.96 -1.88 4.90
C THR A 342 14.49 -2.18 5.17
N ALA A 343 14.05 -3.44 5.05
CA ALA A 343 12.71 -3.88 5.44
C ALA A 343 12.44 -3.63 6.94
N LEU A 344 13.40 -3.96 7.81
CA LEU A 344 13.31 -3.66 9.24
C LEU A 344 13.22 -2.15 9.50
N PHE A 345 14.08 -1.34 8.87
CA PHE A 345 14.01 0.12 8.96
C PHE A 345 12.62 0.63 8.55
N TRP A 346 12.11 0.15 7.41
CA TRP A 346 10.82 0.55 6.85
C TRP A 346 9.66 0.22 7.80
N SER A 347 9.57 -1.04 8.24
CA SER A 347 8.50 -1.48 9.14
C SER A 347 8.58 -0.82 10.53
N THR A 348 9.80 -0.53 11.03
CA THR A 348 9.99 0.16 12.32
C THR A 348 9.42 1.58 12.29
N ASN A 349 9.66 2.31 11.20
CA ASN A 349 9.33 3.73 11.09
C ASN A 349 7.96 4.01 10.45
N THR A 350 7.33 2.98 9.90
CA THR A 350 5.98 3.05 9.33
C THR A 350 5.02 2.13 10.10
N GLY A 351 4.11 1.50 9.52
CA GLY A 351 3.32 0.38 10.04
C GLY A 351 3.24 -0.71 8.99
N TYR A 352 3.90 -0.48 7.84
CA TYR A 352 3.89 -1.44 6.75
C TYR A 352 4.59 -2.73 7.11
N ILE A 353 4.10 -3.83 6.55
CA ILE A 353 4.66 -5.17 6.75
C ILE A 353 5.82 -5.42 5.79
N PRO A 354 6.76 -6.32 6.12
CA PRO A 354 7.74 -6.82 5.16
C PRO A 354 7.01 -7.53 4.01
N VAL A 355 7.53 -7.40 2.81
CA VAL A 355 6.95 -8.00 1.60
C VAL A 355 7.48 -9.40 1.31
N THR A 356 8.57 -9.80 1.98
CA THR A 356 9.28 -11.08 1.79
C THR A 356 9.28 -11.90 3.06
N LYS A 357 9.33 -13.23 2.90
CA LYS A 357 9.47 -14.20 4.00
C LYS A 357 10.79 -13.98 4.73
N SER A 358 11.89 -13.81 3.99
CA SER A 358 13.21 -13.53 4.57
C SER A 358 13.24 -12.24 5.38
N GLY A 359 12.58 -11.18 4.90
CA GLY A 359 12.42 -9.92 5.63
C GLY A 359 11.63 -10.11 6.93
N PHE A 360 10.54 -10.88 6.88
CA PHE A 360 9.75 -11.21 8.06
C PHE A 360 10.55 -12.04 9.07
N ASP A 361 11.25 -13.08 8.61
CA ASP A 361 12.07 -13.94 9.47
C ASP A 361 13.23 -13.18 10.10
N TYR A 362 13.87 -12.28 9.33
CA TYR A 362 14.88 -11.39 9.87
C TYR A 362 14.33 -10.50 11.00
N MET A 363 13.20 -9.85 10.78
CA MET A 363 12.56 -9.02 11.80
C MET A 363 12.16 -9.81 13.04
N LYS A 364 11.60 -11.01 12.85
CA LYS A 364 11.27 -11.94 13.94
C LYS A 364 12.50 -12.34 14.72
N GLY A 365 13.60 -12.67 14.04
CA GLY A 365 14.89 -12.98 14.65
C GLY A 365 15.50 -11.84 15.47
N GLN A 366 15.16 -10.57 15.16
CA GLN A 366 15.52 -9.40 15.95
C GLN A 366 14.57 -9.14 17.14
N GLY A 367 13.59 -10.01 17.38
CA GLY A 367 12.56 -9.84 18.41
C GLY A 367 11.66 -8.63 18.15
N PHE A 368 11.44 -8.27 16.89
CA PHE A 368 10.66 -7.08 16.53
C PHE A 368 9.22 -7.18 17.04
N TYR A 369 8.58 -8.31 16.82
CA TYR A 369 7.17 -8.53 17.19
C TYR A 369 6.96 -8.80 18.69
N ASP A 370 8.04 -9.02 19.45
CA ASP A 370 7.96 -9.20 20.91
C ASP A 370 7.92 -7.88 21.67
N LYS A 371 8.28 -6.78 21.01
CA LYS A 371 8.45 -5.46 21.61
C LYS A 371 7.22 -4.59 21.41
N ALA A 372 6.74 -3.96 22.46
CA ALA A 372 5.90 -2.78 22.29
C ALA A 372 6.72 -1.67 21.58
N PRO A 373 6.17 -0.93 20.62
CA PRO A 373 4.78 -0.89 20.13
C PRO A 373 4.52 -1.76 18.87
N TYR A 374 5.31 -2.78 18.58
CA TYR A 374 5.22 -3.56 17.33
C TYR A 374 4.46 -4.87 17.47
N LYS A 375 4.27 -5.32 18.72
CA LYS A 375 3.52 -6.55 19.03
C LYS A 375 2.10 -6.48 18.45
N GLY A 376 1.67 -7.58 17.81
CA GLY A 376 0.38 -7.68 17.14
C GLY A 376 0.43 -7.39 15.63
N ARG A 377 1.48 -6.75 15.10
CA ARG A 377 1.59 -6.48 13.65
C ARG A 377 1.73 -7.76 12.81
N GLU A 378 2.21 -8.85 13.40
CA GLU A 378 2.30 -10.17 12.78
C GLU A 378 0.92 -10.73 12.38
N VAL A 379 -0.17 -10.27 12.99
CA VAL A 379 -1.54 -10.64 12.62
C VAL A 379 -1.84 -10.27 11.17
N ALA A 380 -1.25 -9.19 10.67
CA ALA A 380 -1.38 -8.80 9.27
C ALA A 380 -0.76 -9.83 8.31
N ILE A 381 0.39 -10.40 8.68
CA ILE A 381 1.01 -11.48 7.90
C ILE A 381 0.16 -12.74 7.97
N ALA A 382 -0.33 -13.10 9.16
CA ALA A 382 -1.23 -14.24 9.32
C ALA A 382 -2.49 -14.11 8.44
N SER A 383 -3.11 -12.91 8.39
CA SER A 383 -4.26 -12.65 7.52
C SER A 383 -3.94 -12.77 6.03
N LEU A 384 -2.79 -12.26 5.57
CA LEU A 384 -2.35 -12.37 4.17
C LEU A 384 -2.00 -13.80 3.75
N THR A 385 -1.61 -14.65 4.70
CA THR A 385 -1.15 -16.02 4.47
C THR A 385 -2.12 -17.07 5.00
N ALA A 386 -3.34 -16.68 5.37
CA ALA A 386 -4.36 -17.57 5.93
C ALA A 386 -4.73 -18.73 4.99
N SER A 387 -4.58 -18.56 3.69
CA SER A 387 -4.69 -19.60 2.67
C SER A 387 -3.80 -19.27 1.47
N GLU A 388 -3.57 -20.24 0.60
CA GLU A 388 -3.07 -19.94 -0.74
C GLU A 388 -4.11 -19.09 -1.48
N PRO A 389 -3.68 -18.04 -2.21
CA PRO A 389 -4.59 -17.20 -2.98
C PRO A 389 -5.37 -18.02 -4.03
N THR A 390 -6.69 -17.90 -4.01
CA THR A 390 -7.58 -18.43 -5.06
C THR A 390 -7.59 -17.48 -6.26
N GLU A 391 -8.33 -17.82 -7.30
CA GLU A 391 -8.54 -16.94 -8.45
C GLU A 391 -9.25 -15.62 -8.08
N ILE A 392 -10.05 -15.65 -7.01
CA ILE A 392 -10.76 -14.48 -6.47
C ILE A 392 -9.87 -13.68 -5.50
N THR A 393 -9.09 -14.38 -4.67
CA THR A 393 -8.34 -13.75 -3.58
C THR A 393 -6.90 -13.38 -3.93
N ARG A 394 -6.48 -13.61 -5.18
CA ARG A 394 -5.15 -13.21 -5.69
C ARG A 394 -5.04 -11.72 -5.99
N GLY A 395 -6.17 -10.98 -6.07
CA GLY A 395 -6.18 -9.55 -6.33
C GLY A 395 -7.35 -9.06 -7.15
N ILE A 396 -7.23 -7.84 -7.68
CA ILE A 396 -8.22 -7.16 -8.52
C ILE A 396 -7.52 -6.60 -9.75
N ARG A 397 -8.05 -6.88 -10.94
CA ARG A 397 -7.52 -6.45 -12.24
C ARG A 397 -8.55 -5.64 -13.03
N LEU A 398 -9.27 -4.77 -12.34
CA LEU A 398 -10.28 -3.91 -12.94
C LEU A 398 -9.68 -2.55 -13.31
N GLY A 399 -9.93 -2.11 -14.53
CA GLY A 399 -9.46 -0.82 -15.00
C GLY A 399 -10.19 0.35 -14.34
N ASN A 400 -9.49 1.48 -14.15
CA ASN A 400 -10.05 2.67 -13.50
C ASN A 400 -10.74 2.37 -12.16
N PHE A 401 -10.26 1.40 -11.41
CA PHE A 401 -10.87 0.95 -10.16
C PHE A 401 -10.95 2.05 -9.10
N THR A 402 -10.09 3.06 -9.19
CA THR A 402 -10.17 4.27 -8.36
C THR A 402 -11.51 5.00 -8.49
N GLN A 403 -12.05 5.05 -9.73
CA GLN A 403 -13.37 5.66 -9.98
C GLN A 403 -14.49 4.76 -9.43
N ILE A 404 -14.31 3.43 -9.45
CA ILE A 404 -15.25 2.48 -8.83
C ILE A 404 -15.24 2.64 -7.31
N ARG A 405 -14.07 2.82 -6.68
CA ARG A 405 -13.98 3.18 -5.26
C ARG A 405 -14.69 4.49 -4.92
N ALA A 406 -14.58 5.51 -5.79
CA ALA A 406 -15.29 6.78 -5.61
C ALA A 406 -16.81 6.58 -5.66
N GLU A 407 -17.29 5.79 -6.62
CA GLU A 407 -18.71 5.44 -6.73
C GLU A 407 -19.18 4.64 -5.50
N PHE A 408 -18.40 3.67 -5.03
CA PHE A 408 -18.68 2.96 -3.79
C PHE A 408 -18.92 3.93 -2.63
N GLY A 409 -18.02 4.88 -2.41
CA GLY A 409 -18.16 5.89 -1.36
C GLY A 409 -19.44 6.73 -1.50
N THR A 410 -19.80 7.07 -2.74
CA THR A 410 -21.04 7.81 -3.05
C THR A 410 -22.28 6.99 -2.67
N GLN A 411 -22.34 5.73 -3.06
CA GLN A 411 -23.48 4.87 -2.77
C GLN A 411 -23.59 4.51 -1.29
N MET A 412 -22.46 4.24 -0.62
CA MET A 412 -22.46 4.03 0.82
C MET A 412 -22.99 5.25 1.58
N GLN A 413 -22.59 6.46 1.20
CA GLN A 413 -23.15 7.68 1.79
C GLN A 413 -24.67 7.80 1.57
N ALA A 414 -25.17 7.44 0.40
CA ALA A 414 -26.60 7.46 0.08
C ALA A 414 -27.38 6.44 0.93
N ILE A 415 -26.86 5.21 1.08
CA ILE A 415 -27.43 4.14 1.90
C ILE A 415 -27.50 4.58 3.37
N PHE A 416 -26.38 5.05 3.93
CA PHE A 416 -26.29 5.43 5.35
C PHE A 416 -27.02 6.76 5.67
N ALA A 417 -27.34 7.53 4.65
CA ALA A 417 -28.22 8.71 4.77
C ALA A 417 -29.72 8.39 4.57
N ASN A 418 -30.09 7.12 4.42
CA ASN A 418 -31.47 6.67 4.13
C ASN A 418 -32.07 7.25 2.84
N LYS A 419 -31.22 7.60 1.86
CA LYS A 419 -31.68 8.10 0.56
C LYS A 419 -32.09 6.97 -0.40
N VAL A 420 -31.47 5.84 -0.27
CA VAL A 420 -31.74 4.61 -1.03
C VAL A 420 -31.64 3.38 -0.12
N SER A 421 -32.26 2.28 -0.49
CA SER A 421 -32.06 1.00 0.17
C SER A 421 -30.64 0.46 -0.10
N VAL A 422 -30.22 -0.55 0.65
CA VAL A 422 -28.93 -1.21 0.43
C VAL A 422 -28.86 -1.80 -0.98
N GLN A 423 -29.93 -2.50 -1.40
CA GLN A 423 -29.94 -3.12 -2.73
C GLN A 423 -29.90 -2.08 -3.85
N GLU A 424 -30.71 -1.02 -3.78
CA GLU A 424 -30.70 0.06 -4.79
C GLU A 424 -29.34 0.77 -4.88
N GLY A 425 -28.68 1.01 -3.75
CA GLY A 425 -27.36 1.60 -3.74
C GLY A 425 -26.31 0.68 -4.38
N LEU A 426 -26.33 -0.61 -4.07
CA LEU A 426 -25.41 -1.57 -4.65
C LEU A 426 -25.71 -1.85 -6.14
N ASP A 427 -26.97 -1.85 -6.56
CA ASP A 427 -27.35 -1.94 -7.98
C ASP A 427 -26.86 -0.72 -8.77
N THR A 428 -26.93 0.46 -8.16
CA THR A 428 -26.40 1.71 -8.75
C THR A 428 -24.88 1.66 -8.84
N LEU A 429 -24.19 1.18 -7.81
CA LEU A 429 -22.75 0.96 -7.82
C LEU A 429 -22.34 0.05 -8.98
N VAL A 430 -23.03 -1.08 -9.16
CA VAL A 430 -22.76 -2.03 -10.26
C VAL A 430 -22.99 -1.36 -11.61
N LYS A 431 -24.12 -0.71 -11.81
CA LYS A 431 -24.46 -0.03 -13.08
C LYS A 431 -23.41 1.03 -13.45
N ASN A 432 -23.03 1.89 -12.50
CA ASN A 432 -22.09 2.98 -12.75
C ASN A 432 -20.66 2.46 -12.88
N GLY A 433 -20.31 1.44 -12.09
CA GLY A 433 -19.02 0.77 -12.17
C GLY A 433 -18.82 0.04 -13.51
N ASP A 434 -19.86 -0.65 -14.01
CA ASP A 434 -19.81 -1.29 -15.33
C ASP A 434 -19.60 -0.25 -16.45
N ALA A 435 -20.23 0.92 -16.36
CA ALA A 435 -20.00 2.00 -17.31
C ALA A 435 -18.56 2.54 -17.25
N ILE A 436 -17.90 2.50 -16.08
CA ILE A 436 -16.46 2.82 -15.94
C ILE A 436 -15.61 1.77 -16.61
N LEU A 437 -15.92 0.49 -16.41
CA LEU A 437 -15.21 -0.64 -17.04
C LEU A 437 -15.38 -0.64 -18.57
N ASP A 438 -16.57 -0.34 -19.09
CA ASP A 438 -16.80 -0.19 -20.52
C ASP A 438 -15.91 0.89 -21.16
N ARG A 439 -15.82 2.05 -20.54
CA ARG A 439 -14.92 3.12 -21.04
C ARG A 439 -13.45 2.70 -21.01
N PHE A 440 -13.05 1.95 -19.98
CA PHE A 440 -11.69 1.43 -19.90
C PHE A 440 -11.42 0.42 -21.02
N GLN A 441 -12.31 -0.55 -21.24
CA GLN A 441 -12.21 -1.52 -22.32
C GLN A 441 -12.12 -0.84 -23.69
N GLN A 442 -12.95 0.19 -23.92
CA GLN A 442 -12.93 0.96 -25.18
C GLN A 442 -11.61 1.73 -25.39
N THR A 443 -10.92 2.10 -24.32
CA THR A 443 -9.60 2.75 -24.41
C THR A 443 -8.51 1.78 -24.87
N TYR A 444 -8.71 0.48 -24.64
CA TYR A 444 -7.73 -0.57 -24.96
C TYR A 444 -8.33 -1.68 -25.85
N PRO A 445 -8.80 -1.36 -27.08
CA PRO A 445 -9.49 -2.32 -27.94
C PRO A 445 -8.55 -3.48 -28.30
N GLY A 446 -9.04 -4.71 -28.12
CA GLY A 446 -8.31 -5.94 -28.45
C GLY A 446 -7.11 -6.26 -27.56
N LYS A 447 -6.85 -5.46 -26.50
CA LYS A 447 -5.80 -5.77 -25.52
C LYS A 447 -6.32 -6.69 -24.42
N THR A 448 -5.42 -7.51 -23.90
CA THR A 448 -5.62 -8.34 -22.71
C THR A 448 -4.62 -7.91 -21.64
N LEU A 449 -4.95 -8.16 -20.40
CA LEU A 449 -4.00 -8.02 -19.29
C LEU A 449 -2.89 -9.08 -19.43
N PRO A 450 -1.65 -8.75 -19.12
CA PRO A 450 -0.51 -9.68 -19.23
C PRO A 450 -0.54 -10.78 -18.18
#